data_af62da480fd700acf56f79fb9b5c921a
#
_entry.id   af62da480fd700acf56f79fb9b5c921a
#
_cell.length_a   1.000
_cell.length_b   1.000
_cell.length_c   1.000
_cell.angle_alpha   90.00
_cell.angle_beta   90.00
_cell.angle_gamma   90.00
#
_symmetry.space_group_name_H-M   'P 1'
#
loop_
_entity.id
_entity.type
_entity.pdbx_description
1 polymer ?
#
loop_
_entity_poly.entity_id
_entity_poly.type
_entity_poly.pdbx_seq_one_letter_code
_entity_poly.pdbx_strand_id
1 'polypeptide(L)'
;MYQVRDNILESLAEGVVAIDKNGTVQFINTSAMKMLGCKKLSAENDIVGQPLQKICDPAVFENTLTVGEKEFGVHESRLENSNLLIDRIPIKKESDIIGAVGILHNREEYIKLMEDLAGTRYLVDSMRANNHDFTNKLHVILGLLQMEMYDKASAYIELRL
;
A
#
# COMPACT_ATOMS: atom_id res chain seq x y z
N MET A 1 -21.76 3.89 0.05
CA MET A 1 -20.56 4.63 0.50
C MET A 1 -19.33 3.75 0.66
N TYR A 2 -19.41 2.69 1.43
CA TYR A 2 -18.28 1.74 1.57
C TYR A 2 -17.89 1.08 0.24
N GLN A 3 -18.85 0.79 -0.60
CA GLN A 3 -18.68 0.15 -1.90
C GLN A 3 -17.84 1.00 -2.87
N VAL A 4 -18.02 2.32 -2.87
CA VAL A 4 -17.24 3.23 -3.72
C VAL A 4 -15.76 3.25 -3.28
N ARG A 5 -15.51 3.34 -1.99
CA ARG A 5 -14.17 3.29 -1.43
C ARG A 5 -13.46 1.98 -1.81
N ASP A 6 -14.13 0.88 -1.59
CA ASP A 6 -13.56 -0.44 -1.84
C ASP A 6 -13.28 -0.64 -3.34
N ASN A 7 -14.17 -0.18 -4.21
CA ASN A 7 -13.97 -0.23 -5.65
C ASN A 7 -12.78 0.61 -6.11
N ILE A 8 -12.59 1.78 -5.51
CA ILE A 8 -11.45 2.66 -5.82
C ILE A 8 -10.13 1.94 -5.52
N LEU A 9 -10.01 1.37 -4.33
CA LEU A 9 -8.79 0.72 -3.90
C LEU A 9 -8.56 -0.62 -4.61
N GLU A 10 -9.65 -1.33 -4.96
CA GLU A 10 -9.58 -2.55 -5.77
C GLU A 10 -9.14 -2.30 -7.21
N SER A 11 -9.31 -1.08 -7.72
CA SER A 11 -8.86 -0.75 -9.09
C SER A 11 -7.35 -0.60 -9.21
N LEU A 12 -6.63 -0.55 -8.09
CA LEU A 12 -5.19 -0.43 -8.07
C LEU A 12 -4.53 -1.78 -8.34
N ALA A 13 -3.52 -1.79 -9.22
CA ALA A 13 -2.77 -3.01 -9.56
C ALA A 13 -1.87 -3.48 -8.42
N GLU A 14 -1.41 -2.55 -7.59
CA GLU A 14 -0.57 -2.82 -6.43
C GLU A 14 -1.40 -3.37 -5.27
N GLY A 15 -0.74 -4.13 -4.40
CA GLY A 15 -1.35 -4.57 -3.14
C GLY A 15 -1.39 -3.43 -2.14
N VAL A 16 -2.52 -3.22 -1.49
CA VAL A 16 -2.70 -2.19 -0.46
C VAL A 16 -3.19 -2.84 0.82
N VAL A 17 -2.49 -2.59 1.91
CA VAL A 17 -2.88 -2.99 3.27
C VAL A 17 -2.84 -1.76 4.16
N ALA A 18 -3.90 -1.52 4.90
CA ALA A 18 -3.95 -0.47 5.90
C ALA A 18 -4.22 -1.08 7.28
N ILE A 19 -3.47 -0.63 8.26
CA ILE A 19 -3.61 -1.08 9.65
C ILE A 19 -3.78 0.12 10.57
N ASP A 20 -4.42 -0.11 11.72
CA ASP A 20 -4.46 0.89 12.79
C ASP A 20 -3.18 0.82 13.65
N LYS A 21 -3.10 1.68 14.65
CA LYS A 21 -1.94 1.75 15.55
C LYS A 21 -1.71 0.47 16.37
N ASN A 22 -2.73 -0.37 16.49
CA ASN A 22 -2.68 -1.62 17.25
C ASN A 22 -2.32 -2.82 16.35
N GLY A 23 -2.12 -2.59 15.05
CA GLY A 23 -1.82 -3.65 14.10
C GLY A 23 -3.05 -4.42 13.63
N THR A 24 -4.24 -3.85 13.79
CA THR A 24 -5.49 -4.44 13.29
C THR A 24 -5.69 -4.01 11.85
N VAL A 25 -5.97 -4.97 10.97
CA VAL A 25 -6.21 -4.70 9.54
C VAL A 25 -7.49 -3.92 9.36
N GLN A 26 -7.38 -2.72 8.77
CA GLN A 26 -8.51 -1.86 8.46
C GLN A 26 -8.96 -1.98 7.00
N PHE A 27 -8.03 -2.28 6.13
CA PHE A 27 -8.29 -2.47 4.70
C PHE A 27 -7.23 -3.39 4.10
N ILE A 28 -7.64 -4.21 3.15
CA ILE A 28 -6.76 -5.00 2.29
C ILE A 28 -7.46 -5.19 0.94
N ASN A 29 -6.74 -5.00 -0.16
CA ASN A 29 -7.30 -5.26 -1.48
C ASN A 29 -6.97 -6.67 -1.96
N THR A 30 -7.60 -7.09 -3.03
CA THR A 30 -7.43 -8.44 -3.60
C THR A 30 -6.00 -8.69 -4.04
N SER A 31 -5.34 -7.68 -4.62
CA SER A 31 -3.92 -7.79 -5.02
C SER A 31 -3.02 -8.08 -3.84
N ALA A 32 -3.21 -7.39 -2.72
CA ALA A 32 -2.44 -7.63 -1.50
C ALA A 32 -2.69 -9.04 -0.94
N MET A 33 -3.93 -9.50 -0.95
CA MET A 33 -4.27 -10.86 -0.51
C MET A 33 -3.53 -11.91 -1.32
N LYS A 34 -3.49 -11.75 -2.64
CA LYS A 34 -2.76 -12.66 -3.54
C LYS A 34 -1.27 -12.62 -3.28
N MET A 35 -0.70 -11.41 -3.17
CA MET A 35 0.74 -11.21 -2.97
C MET A 35 1.22 -11.77 -1.62
N LEU A 36 0.39 -11.68 -0.59
CA LEU A 36 0.70 -12.18 0.76
C LEU A 36 0.35 -13.66 0.95
N GLY A 37 -0.21 -14.29 -0.06
CA GLY A 37 -0.51 -15.72 0.00
C GLY A 37 -1.67 -16.10 0.90
N CYS A 38 -2.67 -15.23 1.03
CA CYS A 38 -3.85 -15.45 1.89
C CYS A 38 -4.83 -16.46 1.26
N LYS A 39 -4.34 -17.65 0.94
CA LYS A 39 -5.14 -18.69 0.23
C LYS A 39 -6.27 -19.29 1.06
N LYS A 40 -6.18 -19.20 2.37
CA LYS A 40 -7.17 -19.79 3.29
C LYS A 40 -8.31 -18.84 3.64
N LEU A 41 -8.16 -17.57 3.30
CA LEU A 41 -9.14 -16.53 3.60
C LEU A 41 -9.73 -16.08 2.26
N SER A 42 -10.96 -16.49 2.00
CA SER A 42 -11.59 -16.36 0.69
C SER A 42 -12.15 -14.97 0.39
N ALA A 43 -12.18 -14.08 1.37
CA ALA A 43 -12.76 -12.74 1.23
C ALA A 43 -12.04 -11.71 2.08
N GLU A 44 -12.00 -10.48 1.60
CA GLU A 44 -11.44 -9.32 2.34
C GLU A 44 -12.09 -9.16 3.70
N ASN A 45 -13.39 -9.42 3.80
CA ASN A 45 -14.18 -9.31 5.02
C ASN A 45 -13.69 -10.26 6.13
N ASP A 46 -13.01 -11.34 5.77
CA ASP A 46 -12.47 -12.29 6.75
C ASP A 46 -11.16 -11.78 7.39
N ILE A 47 -10.49 -10.84 6.73
CA ILE A 47 -9.20 -10.29 7.16
C ILE A 47 -9.36 -8.95 7.87
N VAL A 48 -10.28 -8.10 7.40
CA VAL A 48 -10.55 -6.79 8.03
C VAL A 48 -11.04 -7.00 9.46
N GLY A 49 -10.42 -6.29 10.39
CA GLY A 49 -10.69 -6.44 11.82
C GLY A 49 -9.83 -7.50 12.51
N GLN A 50 -9.05 -8.26 11.76
CA GLN A 50 -8.13 -9.26 12.32
C GLN A 50 -6.75 -8.66 12.57
N PRO A 51 -5.96 -9.25 13.50
CA PRO A 51 -4.57 -8.82 13.70
C PRO A 51 -3.73 -9.07 12.45
N LEU A 52 -2.77 -8.16 12.21
CA LEU A 52 -1.85 -8.26 11.07
C LEU A 52 -1.09 -9.58 11.02
N GLN A 53 -0.82 -10.19 12.18
CA GLN A 53 -0.12 -11.47 12.26
C GLN A 53 -0.83 -12.62 11.54
N LYS A 54 -2.10 -12.46 11.21
CA LYS A 54 -2.84 -13.43 10.41
C LYS A 54 -2.40 -13.46 8.94
N ILE A 55 -1.77 -12.40 8.47
CA ILE A 55 -1.35 -12.26 7.06
C ILE A 55 0.15 -12.10 6.88
N CYS A 56 0.86 -11.52 7.82
CA CYS A 56 2.32 -11.38 7.78
C CYS A 56 2.89 -11.10 9.17
N ASP A 57 4.22 -11.05 9.26
CA ASP A 57 4.90 -10.69 10.51
C ASP A 57 4.58 -9.23 10.88
N PRO A 58 4.00 -8.98 12.06
CA PRO A 58 3.67 -7.62 12.51
C PRO A 58 4.88 -6.69 12.57
N ALA A 59 6.09 -7.22 12.74
CA ALA A 59 7.32 -6.44 12.78
C ALA A 59 7.59 -5.67 11.47
N VAL A 60 6.96 -6.07 10.38
CA VAL A 60 7.04 -5.36 9.09
C VAL A 60 6.68 -3.89 9.23
N PHE A 61 5.71 -3.54 10.08
CA PHE A 61 5.24 -2.18 10.28
C PHE A 61 5.71 -1.52 11.59
N GLU A 62 6.53 -2.20 12.37
CA GLU A 62 6.93 -1.71 13.70
C GLU A 62 7.58 -0.33 13.65
N ASN A 63 8.56 -0.14 12.79
CA ASN A 63 9.23 1.15 12.64
C ASN A 63 8.30 2.23 12.08
N THR A 64 7.42 1.87 11.18
CA THR A 64 6.44 2.81 10.61
C THR A 64 5.52 3.36 11.69
N LEU A 65 5.07 2.50 12.60
CA LEU A 65 4.16 2.87 13.69
C LEU A 65 4.87 3.61 14.83
N THR A 66 6.15 3.35 15.05
CA THR A 66 6.89 3.96 16.17
C THR A 66 7.67 5.20 15.76
N VAL A 67 8.46 5.11 14.71
CA VAL A 67 9.32 6.21 14.23
C VAL A 67 8.55 7.16 13.32
N GLY A 68 7.63 6.61 12.51
CA GLY A 68 6.79 7.42 11.63
C GLY A 68 7.48 7.92 10.37
N GLU A 69 8.51 7.22 9.93
CA GLU A 69 9.20 7.53 8.68
C GLU A 69 8.58 6.78 7.50
N LYS A 70 8.55 7.44 6.34
CA LYS A 70 8.15 6.83 5.09
C LYS A 70 9.30 6.05 4.50
N GLU A 71 9.01 4.86 3.97
CA GLU A 71 9.98 4.04 3.26
C GLU A 71 9.40 3.60 1.92
N PHE A 72 10.21 3.57 0.88
CA PHE A 72 9.75 3.26 -0.48
C PHE A 72 10.62 2.19 -1.13
N GLY A 73 9.97 1.23 -1.80
CA GLY A 73 10.64 0.22 -2.59
C GLY A 73 11.59 -0.67 -1.81
N VAL A 74 11.25 -0.99 -0.57
CA VAL A 74 12.11 -1.76 0.32
C VAL A 74 11.89 -3.25 0.11
N HIS A 75 12.99 -4.00 0.02
CA HIS A 75 12.93 -5.45 0.08
C HIS A 75 12.80 -5.87 1.54
N GLU A 76 11.64 -6.42 1.89
CA GLU A 76 11.35 -6.83 3.26
C GLU A 76 11.48 -8.34 3.41
N SER A 77 12.56 -8.78 4.06
CA SER A 77 12.88 -10.20 4.24
C SER A 77 11.88 -10.95 5.11
N ARG A 78 11.11 -10.22 5.93
CA ARG A 78 10.09 -10.81 6.80
C ARG A 78 8.80 -11.20 6.07
N LEU A 79 8.63 -10.76 4.81
CA LEU A 79 7.56 -11.25 3.95
C LEU A 79 7.97 -12.59 3.34
N GLU A 80 7.06 -13.56 3.35
CA GLU A 80 7.33 -14.91 2.80
C GLU A 80 7.64 -14.86 1.30
N ASN A 81 6.95 -13.99 0.57
CA ASN A 81 7.18 -13.82 -0.86
C ASN A 81 8.36 -12.86 -1.08
N SER A 82 9.50 -13.40 -1.49
CA SER A 82 10.72 -12.64 -1.75
C SER A 82 10.63 -11.73 -2.99
N ASN A 83 9.60 -11.90 -3.81
CA ASN A 83 9.39 -11.08 -5.02
C ASN A 83 8.60 -9.79 -4.74
N LEU A 84 8.41 -9.43 -3.49
CA LEU A 84 7.69 -8.22 -3.12
C LEU A 84 8.64 -7.11 -2.70
N LEU A 85 8.33 -5.89 -3.16
CA LEU A 85 8.84 -4.66 -2.58
C LEU A 85 7.69 -3.98 -1.86
N ILE A 86 8.00 -3.30 -0.76
CA ILE A 86 6.98 -2.63 0.04
C ILE A 86 7.30 -1.14 0.20
N ASP A 87 6.27 -0.31 0.05
CA ASP A 87 6.28 1.07 0.52
C ASP A 87 5.53 1.09 1.84
N ARG A 88 6.10 1.71 2.85
CA ARG A 88 5.46 1.85 4.17
C ARG A 88 5.27 3.31 4.50
N ILE A 89 4.03 3.68 4.78
CA ILE A 89 3.65 5.08 4.99
C ILE A 89 2.86 5.17 6.29
N PRO A 90 3.30 6.00 7.25
CA PRO A 90 2.51 6.23 8.46
C PRO A 90 1.26 7.06 8.14
N ILE A 91 0.16 6.74 8.78
CA ILE A 91 -1.05 7.55 8.76
C ILE A 91 -1.04 8.39 10.02
N LYS A 92 -1.07 9.70 9.85
CA LYS A 92 -1.01 10.64 10.97
C LYS A 92 -2.30 11.46 11.05
N LYS A 93 -2.73 11.67 12.26
CA LYS A 93 -3.79 12.64 12.59
C LYS A 93 -3.17 13.68 13.51
N GLU A 94 -3.08 14.92 13.03
CA GLU A 94 -2.26 15.96 13.66
C GLU A 94 -0.80 15.50 13.70
N SER A 95 -0.20 15.28 14.87
CA SER A 95 1.14 14.75 14.98
C SER A 95 1.20 13.30 15.45
N ASP A 96 0.03 12.69 15.69
CA ASP A 96 -0.07 11.34 16.20
C ASP A 96 -0.15 10.30 15.07
N ILE A 97 0.61 9.22 15.19
CA ILE A 97 0.52 8.09 14.28
C ILE A 97 -0.69 7.25 14.67
N ILE A 98 -1.68 7.17 13.78
CA ILE A 98 -2.92 6.42 13.99
C ILE A 98 -2.95 5.10 13.25
N GLY A 99 -1.98 4.86 12.40
CA GLY A 99 -1.90 3.64 11.61
C GLY A 99 -0.78 3.69 10.59
N ALA A 100 -0.81 2.73 9.68
CA ALA A 100 0.16 2.65 8.59
C ALA A 100 -0.48 2.04 7.35
N VAL A 101 0.08 2.38 6.20
CA VAL A 101 -0.27 1.77 4.91
C VAL A 101 0.95 1.09 4.34
N GLY A 102 0.77 -0.15 3.90
CA GLY A 102 1.74 -0.87 3.10
C GLY A 102 1.26 -0.96 1.66
N ILE A 103 2.12 -0.61 0.73
CA ILE A 103 1.87 -0.78 -0.70
C ILE A 103 2.86 -1.82 -1.20
N LEU A 104 2.32 -2.91 -1.75
CA LEU A 104 3.10 -4.05 -2.21
C LEU A 104 3.25 -3.99 -3.73
N HIS A 105 4.49 -4.07 -4.19
CA HIS A 105 4.84 -4.10 -5.61
C HIS A 105 5.46 -5.46 -5.94
N ASN A 106 5.13 -6.00 -7.11
CA ASN A 106 5.81 -7.17 -7.62
C ASN A 106 7.22 -6.78 -8.09
N ARG A 107 8.23 -7.37 -7.48
CA ARG A 107 9.64 -7.06 -7.79
C ARG A 107 10.01 -7.39 -9.23
N GLU A 108 9.54 -8.52 -9.75
CA GLU A 108 9.85 -8.91 -11.13
C GLU A 108 9.26 -7.93 -12.14
N GLU A 109 8.02 -7.53 -11.95
CA GLU A 109 7.40 -6.52 -12.80
C GLU A 109 8.11 -5.17 -12.69
N TYR A 110 8.49 -4.79 -11.48
CA TYR A 110 9.23 -3.56 -11.23
C TYR A 110 10.60 -3.58 -11.93
N ILE A 111 11.36 -4.67 -11.77
CA ILE A 111 12.67 -4.85 -12.41
C ILE A 111 12.53 -4.92 -13.91
N LYS A 112 11.55 -5.67 -14.42
CA LYS A 112 11.29 -5.78 -15.86
C LYS A 112 10.96 -4.42 -16.47
N LEU A 113 10.14 -3.64 -15.79
CA LEU A 113 9.85 -2.28 -16.23
C LEU A 113 11.11 -1.42 -16.22
N MET A 114 11.96 -1.57 -15.21
CA MET A 114 13.26 -0.90 -15.16
C MET A 114 14.18 -1.33 -16.29
N GLU A 115 14.24 -2.61 -16.60
CA GLU A 115 15.05 -3.13 -17.69
C GLU A 115 14.54 -2.66 -19.06
N ASP A 116 13.23 -2.67 -19.28
CA ASP A 116 12.60 -2.19 -20.51
C ASP A 116 12.84 -0.68 -20.74
N LEU A 117 12.95 0.06 -19.66
CA LEU A 117 13.24 1.49 -19.70
C LEU A 117 14.73 1.79 -19.63
N ALA A 118 15.52 0.82 -19.22
CA ALA A 118 16.92 1.04 -18.91
C ALA A 118 17.85 0.92 -20.13
N GLY A 119 18.10 1.93 -20.66
CA GLY A 119 19.39 2.18 -21.23
C GLY A 119 20.07 3.30 -20.50
N THR A 120 19.39 4.03 -19.65
CA THR A 120 19.98 5.22 -19.06
C THR A 120 19.55 5.47 -17.61
N ARG A 121 20.48 6.01 -16.85
CA ARG A 121 20.31 6.48 -15.48
C ARG A 121 19.13 7.44 -15.30
N TYR A 122 18.86 8.22 -16.35
CA TYR A 122 17.73 9.13 -16.43
C TYR A 122 16.39 8.43 -16.27
N LEU A 123 16.23 7.26 -16.88
CA LEU A 123 14.99 6.49 -16.80
C LEU A 123 14.77 5.89 -15.41
N VAL A 124 15.84 5.48 -14.74
CA VAL A 124 15.78 5.00 -13.35
C VAL A 124 15.32 6.11 -12.42
N ASP A 125 15.86 7.31 -12.58
CA ASP A 125 15.48 8.47 -11.79
C ASP A 125 14.03 8.88 -12.05
N SER A 126 13.59 8.81 -13.30
CA SER A 126 12.19 9.07 -13.68
C SER A 126 11.23 8.05 -13.04
N MET A 127 11.62 6.80 -12.95
CA MET A 127 10.82 5.76 -12.31
C MET A 127 10.71 5.96 -10.81
N ARG A 128 11.79 6.36 -10.15
CA ARG A 128 11.75 6.72 -8.74
C ARG A 128 10.80 7.88 -8.50
N ALA A 129 10.88 8.90 -9.34
CA ALA A 129 9.97 10.04 -9.26
C ALA A 129 8.51 9.63 -9.47
N ASN A 130 8.23 8.76 -10.45
CA ASN A 130 6.90 8.23 -10.70
C ASN A 130 6.38 7.39 -9.53
N ASN A 131 7.24 6.60 -8.91
CA ASN A 131 6.88 5.81 -7.73
C ASN A 131 6.53 6.70 -6.54
N HIS A 132 7.30 7.76 -6.31
CA HIS A 132 6.99 8.77 -5.31
C HIS A 132 5.68 9.48 -5.63
N ASP A 133 5.44 9.84 -6.88
CA ASP A 133 4.22 10.49 -7.33
C ASP A 133 3.00 9.59 -7.10
N PHE A 134 3.10 8.32 -7.46
CA PHE A 134 2.05 7.32 -7.20
C PHE A 134 1.75 7.21 -5.70
N THR A 135 2.78 7.11 -4.88
CA THR A 135 2.65 7.02 -3.42
C THR A 135 2.00 8.28 -2.84
N ASN A 136 2.40 9.46 -3.34
CA ASN A 136 1.80 10.73 -2.92
C ASN A 136 0.33 10.80 -3.31
N LYS A 137 -0.02 10.38 -4.51
CA LYS A 137 -1.41 10.32 -4.99
C LYS A 137 -2.25 9.38 -4.13
N LEU A 138 -1.70 8.21 -3.80
CA LEU A 138 -2.38 7.25 -2.92
C LEU A 138 -2.60 7.83 -1.53
N HIS A 139 -1.62 8.57 -1.01
CA HIS A 139 -1.74 9.24 0.30
C HIS A 139 -2.86 10.29 0.30
N VAL A 140 -2.99 11.05 -0.78
CA VAL A 140 -4.09 12.01 -0.95
C VAL A 140 -5.44 11.27 -0.97
N ILE A 141 -5.54 10.18 -1.71
CA ILE A 141 -6.76 9.37 -1.80
C ILE A 141 -7.17 8.87 -0.41
N LEU A 142 -6.23 8.31 0.34
CA LEU A 142 -6.48 7.81 1.69
C LEU A 142 -6.90 8.93 2.64
N GLY A 143 -6.27 10.10 2.53
CA GLY A 143 -6.67 11.27 3.30
C GLY A 143 -8.10 11.71 3.02
N LEU A 144 -8.47 11.74 1.73
CA LEU A 144 -9.83 12.08 1.31
C LEU A 144 -10.85 11.06 1.81
N LEU A 145 -10.50 9.77 1.78
CA LEU A 145 -11.36 8.70 2.29
C LEU A 145 -11.56 8.80 3.80
N GLN A 146 -10.50 9.14 4.55
CA GLN A 146 -10.60 9.36 6.01
C GLN A 146 -11.50 10.53 6.36
N MET A 147 -11.55 11.55 5.50
CA MET A 147 -12.42 12.71 5.66
C MET A 147 -13.82 12.49 5.08
N GLU A 148 -14.12 11.28 4.61
CA GLU A 148 -15.38 10.92 3.97
C GLU A 148 -15.69 11.73 2.69
N MET A 149 -14.66 12.21 2.01
CA MET A 149 -14.77 13.00 0.77
C MET A 149 -14.68 12.10 -0.45
N TYR A 150 -15.59 11.15 -0.60
CA TYR A 150 -15.55 10.09 -1.60
C TYR A 150 -15.60 10.60 -3.03
N ASP A 151 -16.42 11.61 -3.32
CA ASP A 151 -16.55 12.19 -4.65
C ASP A 151 -15.24 12.85 -5.10
N LYS A 152 -14.55 13.53 -4.19
CA LYS A 152 -13.25 14.14 -4.47
C LYS A 152 -12.16 13.07 -4.66
N ALA A 153 -12.21 11.98 -3.90
CA ALA A 153 -11.28 10.88 -4.08
C ALA A 153 -11.47 10.20 -5.45
N SER A 154 -12.71 9.93 -5.86
CA SER A 154 -13.03 9.40 -7.19
C SER A 154 -12.52 10.32 -8.30
N ALA A 155 -12.82 11.61 -8.21
CA ALA A 155 -12.39 12.59 -9.20
C ALA A 155 -10.86 12.67 -9.28
N TYR A 156 -10.17 12.60 -8.16
CA TYR A 156 -8.72 12.61 -8.12
C TYR A 156 -8.13 11.39 -8.85
N ILE A 157 -8.69 10.21 -8.63
CA ILE A 157 -8.24 8.98 -9.29
C ILE A 157 -8.45 9.03 -10.80
N GLU A 158 -9.63 9.46 -11.25
CA GLU A 158 -9.95 9.57 -12.68
C GLU A 158 -9.00 10.49 -13.43
N LEU A 159 -8.55 11.57 -12.78
CA LEU A 159 -7.69 12.56 -13.41
C LEU A 159 -6.19 12.22 -13.36
N ARG A 160 -5.75 11.38 -12.40
CA ARG A 160 -4.33 11.28 -12.06
C ARG A 160 -3.77 9.86 -12.03
N LEU A 161 -4.63 8.89 -12.10
CA LEU A 161 -4.26 7.49 -12.17
C LEU A 161 -4.75 6.86 -13.47
#